data_d856c6d1c1ff910e25347ec9cef69b81
#
_entry.id   d856c6d1c1ff910e25347ec9cef69b81
#
_cell.length_a   1.000
_cell.length_b   1.000
_cell.length_c   1.000
_cell.angle_alpha   90.00
_cell.angle_beta   90.00
_cell.angle_gamma   90.00
#
_symmetry.space_group_name_H-M   'P 1'
#
loop_
_entity.id
_entity.type
_entity.pdbx_description
1 polymer ?
#
loop_
_entity_poly.entity_id
_entity_poly.type
_entity_poly.pdbx_seq_one_letter_code
_entity_poly.pdbx_strand_id
1 'polypeptide(L)'
;MLPAFARRGTLQRIVVYVALTISFAGIFYVQHQALRSQPHIDLVRGRGGFWNISQVEYEHQRLMFSLLTLAAESTSGQADNVRLRFDIFWSRVTSLDGEFFTVGDRSSEWQKPFISQIVGVLEAIDDRVQRLEDTDREEARALLQIISSQEEFVHSAV
;
A
#
# COMPACT_ATOMS: atom_id res chain seq x y z
N MET A 1 41.87 -58.03 26.40
CA MET A 1 41.78 -57.98 24.92
C MET A 1 40.32 -57.77 24.51
N LEU A 2 39.89 -56.58 24.10
CA LEU A 2 38.54 -56.37 23.64
C LEU A 2 38.43 -56.81 22.18
N PRO A 3 37.35 -57.51 21.79
CA PRO A 3 37.24 -58.11 20.47
C PRO A 3 37.11 -56.99 19.35
N ALA A 4 37.89 -57.16 18.30
CA ALA A 4 38.01 -56.27 17.17
C ALA A 4 36.66 -55.97 16.44
N PHE A 5 35.63 -56.77 16.65
CA PHE A 5 34.29 -56.64 16.10
C PHE A 5 33.51 -55.47 16.69
N ALA A 6 33.70 -55.09 17.96
CA ALA A 6 33.00 -53.96 18.60
C ALA A 6 33.45 -52.61 18.05
N ARG A 7 34.69 -52.48 17.57
CA ARG A 7 35.24 -51.24 17.03
C ARG A 7 34.65 -50.84 15.66
N ARG A 8 34.32 -51.81 14.81
CA ARG A 8 33.75 -51.50 13.46
C ARG A 8 32.34 -50.90 13.53
N GLY A 9 31.49 -51.43 14.43
CA GLY A 9 30.13 -50.92 14.60
C GLY A 9 30.08 -49.48 15.17
N THR A 10 31.01 -49.17 16.09
CA THR A 10 31.10 -47.83 16.68
C THR A 10 31.60 -46.79 15.65
N LEU A 11 32.61 -47.15 14.87
CA LEU A 11 33.14 -46.27 13.81
C LEU A 11 32.08 -45.96 12.75
N GLN A 12 31.32 -46.94 12.32
CA GLN A 12 30.25 -46.80 11.36
C GLN A 12 29.13 -45.89 11.87
N ARG A 13 28.74 -45.99 13.13
CA ARG A 13 27.77 -45.09 13.78
C ARG A 13 28.28 -43.66 13.83
N ILE A 14 29.56 -43.43 14.19
CA ILE A 14 30.18 -42.11 14.23
C ILE A 14 30.14 -41.46 12.85
N VAL A 15 30.53 -42.21 11.80
CA VAL A 15 30.50 -41.71 10.41
C VAL A 15 29.09 -41.28 9.98
N VAL A 16 28.06 -42.08 10.33
CA VAL A 16 26.67 -41.76 10.03
C VAL A 16 26.21 -40.47 10.75
N TYR A 17 26.55 -40.33 12.05
CA TYR A 17 26.19 -39.12 12.79
C TYR A 17 26.89 -37.88 12.25
N VAL A 18 28.17 -37.96 11.89
CA VAL A 18 28.93 -36.87 11.29
C VAL A 18 28.31 -36.46 9.94
N ALA A 19 27.97 -37.44 9.09
CA ALA A 19 27.33 -37.19 7.81
C ALA A 19 25.95 -36.49 7.97
N LEU A 20 25.14 -36.94 8.93
CA LEU A 20 23.85 -36.32 9.25
C LEU A 20 24.03 -34.89 9.74
N THR A 21 24.99 -34.63 10.63
CA THR A 21 25.26 -33.29 11.16
C THR A 21 25.68 -32.33 10.06
N ILE A 22 26.56 -32.76 9.14
CA ILE A 22 26.99 -31.96 8.00
C ILE A 22 25.80 -31.66 7.06
N SER A 23 24.94 -32.65 6.81
CA SER A 23 23.77 -32.48 5.97
C SER A 23 22.78 -31.46 6.57
N PHE A 24 22.51 -31.55 7.88
CA PHE A 24 21.66 -30.59 8.58
C PHE A 24 22.26 -29.18 8.59
N ALA A 25 23.56 -29.05 8.83
CA ALA A 25 24.25 -27.75 8.78
C ALA A 25 24.20 -27.15 7.37
N GLY A 26 24.34 -27.94 6.32
CA GLY A 26 24.21 -27.54 4.93
C GLY A 26 22.80 -27.04 4.60
N ILE A 27 21.77 -27.77 5.00
CA ILE A 27 20.36 -27.38 4.80
C ILE A 27 20.08 -26.07 5.55
N PHE A 28 20.51 -25.96 6.80
CA PHE A 28 20.32 -24.76 7.61
C PHE A 28 21.04 -23.55 7.01
N TYR A 29 22.27 -23.74 6.50
CA TYR A 29 23.01 -22.69 5.82
C TYR A 29 22.29 -22.19 4.56
N VAL A 30 21.81 -23.11 3.72
CA VAL A 30 21.07 -22.77 2.49
C VAL A 30 19.76 -22.06 2.82
N GLN A 31 19.01 -22.52 3.84
CA GLN A 31 17.80 -21.83 4.29
C GLN A 31 18.09 -20.43 4.84
N HIS A 32 19.15 -20.29 5.64
CA HIS A 32 19.55 -19.00 6.19
C HIS A 32 20.01 -18.04 5.09
N GLN A 33 20.71 -18.53 4.07
CA GLN A 33 21.12 -17.74 2.92
C GLN A 33 19.91 -17.38 2.04
N ALA A 34 18.97 -18.29 1.83
CA ALA A 34 17.72 -18.02 1.11
C ALA A 34 16.87 -16.97 1.83
N LEU A 35 16.84 -16.96 3.16
CA LEU A 35 16.18 -15.92 3.94
C LEU A 35 16.87 -14.56 3.87
N ARG A 36 18.20 -14.53 3.71
CA ARG A 36 18.97 -13.28 3.53
C ARG A 36 18.94 -12.75 2.10
N SER A 37 18.80 -13.62 1.11
CA SER A 37 18.77 -13.26 -0.31
C SER A 37 17.35 -13.18 -0.87
N GLN A 38 16.34 -12.82 -0.04
CA GLN A 38 15.00 -12.56 -0.53
C GLN A 38 14.93 -11.18 -1.23
N PRO A 39 15.26 -11.07 -2.54
CA PRO A 39 14.95 -9.88 -3.33
C PRO A 39 13.43 -9.73 -3.53
N HIS A 40 12.63 -10.72 -3.09
CA HIS A 40 11.19 -10.71 -3.23
C HIS A 40 10.46 -9.71 -2.32
N ILE A 41 11.09 -9.26 -1.22
CA ILE A 41 10.46 -8.27 -0.34
C ILE A 41 10.47 -6.89 -1.03
N ASP A 42 11.50 -6.58 -1.81
CA ASP A 42 11.57 -5.30 -2.54
C ASP A 42 10.60 -5.26 -3.74
N LEU A 43 10.38 -6.40 -4.42
CA LEU A 43 9.38 -6.51 -5.47
C LEU A 43 7.93 -6.44 -4.94
N VAL A 44 7.67 -6.99 -3.75
CA VAL A 44 6.35 -6.88 -3.10
C VAL A 44 6.15 -5.47 -2.55
N ARG A 45 7.19 -4.82 -2.01
CA ARG A 45 7.14 -3.41 -1.58
C ARG A 45 6.97 -2.45 -2.76
N GLY A 46 7.71 -2.63 -3.85
CA GLY A 46 7.51 -1.84 -5.07
C GLY A 46 6.14 -2.05 -5.70
N ARG A 47 5.59 -3.27 -5.68
CA ARG A 47 4.22 -3.56 -6.11
C ARG A 47 3.17 -2.99 -5.16
N GLY A 48 3.44 -2.97 -3.83
CA GLY A 48 2.56 -2.36 -2.83
C GLY A 48 2.42 -0.86 -3.05
N GLY A 49 3.52 -0.17 -3.32
CA GLY A 49 3.52 1.27 -3.62
C GLY A 49 2.70 1.61 -4.87
N PHE A 50 2.93 0.90 -5.96
CA PHE A 50 2.19 1.09 -7.20
C PHE A 50 0.69 0.77 -7.04
N TRP A 51 0.35 -0.28 -6.30
CA TRP A 51 -1.03 -0.63 -5.98
C TRP A 51 -1.74 0.47 -5.19
N ASN A 52 -1.06 1.06 -4.19
CA ASN A 52 -1.65 2.11 -3.36
C ASN A 52 -1.90 3.39 -4.16
N ILE A 53 -0.99 3.78 -5.06
CA ILE A 53 -1.18 4.94 -5.96
C ILE A 53 -2.37 4.70 -6.90
N SER A 54 -2.47 3.52 -7.52
CA SER A 54 -3.60 3.17 -8.39
C SER A 54 -4.94 3.17 -7.64
N GLN A 55 -4.94 2.84 -6.33
CA GLN A 55 -6.14 2.94 -5.49
C GLN A 55 -6.55 4.40 -5.23
N VAL A 56 -5.59 5.31 -5.04
CA VAL A 56 -5.87 6.75 -4.90
C VAL A 56 -6.51 7.30 -6.17
N GLU A 57 -5.95 6.98 -7.34
CA GLU A 57 -6.53 7.40 -8.63
C GLU A 57 -7.95 6.85 -8.81
N TYR A 58 -8.17 5.58 -8.51
CA TYR A 58 -9.49 4.96 -8.59
C TYR A 58 -10.52 5.62 -7.67
N GLU A 59 -10.18 5.92 -6.41
CA GLU A 59 -11.10 6.56 -5.48
C GLU A 59 -11.31 8.05 -5.83
N HIS A 60 -10.30 8.73 -6.39
CA HIS A 60 -10.46 10.08 -6.94
C HIS A 60 -11.52 10.11 -8.05
N GLN A 61 -11.45 9.20 -9.02
CA GLN A 61 -12.43 9.09 -10.09
C GLN A 61 -13.83 8.78 -9.55
N ARG A 62 -13.95 7.93 -8.52
CA ARG A 62 -15.23 7.63 -7.88
C ARG A 62 -15.82 8.81 -7.15
N LEU A 63 -15.01 9.63 -6.48
CA LEU A 63 -15.45 10.88 -5.86
C LEU A 63 -15.94 11.85 -6.92
N MET A 64 -15.19 12.07 -8.00
CA MET A 64 -15.61 12.91 -9.11
C MET A 64 -16.94 12.43 -9.72
N PHE A 65 -17.10 11.12 -9.93
CA PHE A 65 -18.34 10.58 -10.46
C PHE A 65 -19.53 10.80 -9.51
N SER A 66 -19.34 10.66 -8.20
CA SER A 66 -20.41 10.89 -7.21
C SER A 66 -20.82 12.36 -7.15
N LEU A 67 -19.86 13.31 -7.25
CA LEU A 67 -20.13 14.76 -7.34
C LEU A 67 -20.85 15.11 -8.63
N LEU A 68 -20.43 14.54 -9.76
CA LEU A 68 -21.08 14.73 -11.06
C LEU A 68 -22.53 14.23 -11.02
N THR A 69 -22.79 13.10 -10.41
CA THR A 69 -24.13 12.53 -10.27
C THR A 69 -25.03 13.44 -9.43
N LEU A 70 -24.52 13.93 -8.28
CA LEU A 70 -25.26 14.90 -7.45
C LEU A 70 -25.52 16.20 -8.18
N ALA A 71 -24.56 16.70 -8.96
CA ALA A 71 -24.70 17.91 -9.77
C ALA A 71 -25.74 17.76 -10.91
N ALA A 72 -25.91 16.54 -11.43
CA ALA A 72 -26.84 16.23 -12.52
C ALA A 72 -28.26 15.90 -12.00
N GLU A 73 -28.34 15.08 -10.97
CA GLU A 73 -29.57 14.49 -10.45
C GLU A 73 -29.72 14.72 -8.94
N SER A 74 -30.89 15.19 -8.49
CA SER A 74 -31.21 15.28 -7.06
C SER A 74 -31.95 14.03 -6.61
N THR A 75 -31.19 12.94 -6.48
CA THR A 75 -31.74 11.68 -5.97
C THR A 75 -31.36 11.52 -4.49
N SER A 76 -32.29 11.03 -3.68
CA SER A 76 -32.07 10.81 -2.23
C SER A 76 -30.84 9.93 -1.97
N GLY A 77 -29.99 10.36 -1.03
CA GLY A 77 -28.78 9.63 -0.62
C GLY A 77 -27.54 9.92 -1.47
N GLN A 78 -27.58 10.82 -2.45
CA GLN A 78 -26.41 11.18 -3.24
C GLN A 78 -25.38 11.95 -2.41
N ALA A 79 -25.82 12.87 -1.55
CA ALA A 79 -24.93 13.59 -0.66
C ALA A 79 -24.17 12.65 0.30
N ASP A 80 -24.87 11.65 0.85
CA ASP A 80 -24.24 10.61 1.68
C ASP A 80 -23.20 9.79 0.90
N ASN A 81 -23.49 9.48 -0.36
CA ASN A 81 -22.53 8.80 -1.22
C ASN A 81 -21.29 9.66 -1.50
N VAL A 82 -21.47 10.98 -1.72
CA VAL A 82 -20.32 11.90 -1.88
C VAL A 82 -19.47 11.91 -0.62
N ARG A 83 -20.08 12.07 0.58
CA ARG A 83 -19.34 12.03 1.86
C ARG A 83 -18.56 10.74 2.03
N LEU A 84 -19.20 9.59 1.78
CA LEU A 84 -18.52 8.28 1.85
C LEU A 84 -17.32 8.19 0.89
N ARG A 85 -17.46 8.65 -0.36
CA ARG A 85 -16.36 8.63 -1.32
C ARG A 85 -15.24 9.57 -0.94
N PHE A 86 -15.57 10.72 -0.41
CA PHE A 86 -14.61 11.69 0.12
C PHE A 86 -13.78 11.09 1.26
N ASP A 87 -14.43 10.48 2.25
CA ASP A 87 -13.76 9.84 3.39
C ASP A 87 -12.84 8.70 2.95
N ILE A 88 -13.28 7.88 1.99
CA ILE A 88 -12.46 6.80 1.43
C ILE A 88 -11.25 7.37 0.70
N PHE A 89 -11.44 8.38 -0.15
CA PHE A 89 -10.35 9.02 -0.89
C PHE A 89 -9.34 9.65 0.07
N TRP A 90 -9.80 10.41 1.08
CA TRP A 90 -8.95 10.99 2.10
C TRP A 90 -8.14 9.92 2.86
N SER A 91 -8.79 8.87 3.32
CA SER A 91 -8.10 7.75 3.98
C SER A 91 -7.02 7.12 3.10
N ARG A 92 -7.25 7.00 1.78
CA ARG A 92 -6.23 6.46 0.86
C ARG A 92 -5.05 7.42 0.70
N VAL A 93 -5.30 8.72 0.53
CA VAL A 93 -4.24 9.74 0.42
C VAL A 93 -3.39 9.77 1.68
N THR A 94 -4.00 9.77 2.88
CA THR A 94 -3.27 9.79 4.16
C THR A 94 -2.53 8.49 4.44
N SER A 95 -3.01 7.35 3.95
CA SER A 95 -2.29 6.07 4.04
C SER A 95 -0.99 6.08 3.24
N LEU A 96 -0.92 6.80 2.13
CA LEU A 96 0.32 6.96 1.37
C LEU A 96 1.41 7.66 2.20
N ASP A 97 1.04 8.66 3.01
CA ASP A 97 1.99 9.40 3.85
C ASP A 97 2.67 8.50 4.88
N GLY A 98 1.94 7.54 5.47
CA GLY A 98 2.47 6.61 6.47
C GLY A 98 3.35 5.48 5.93
N GLU A 99 3.03 4.93 4.75
CA GLU A 99 3.69 3.73 4.21
C GLU A 99 4.97 4.04 3.43
N PHE A 100 5.02 5.15 2.69
CA PHE A 100 6.17 5.50 1.85
C PHE A 100 7.36 6.06 2.63
N PHE A 101 7.14 6.65 3.81
CA PHE A 101 8.21 7.30 4.57
C PHE A 101 9.01 6.36 5.50
N THR A 102 8.60 5.11 5.66
CA THR A 102 9.31 4.13 6.51
C THR A 102 10.51 3.45 5.84
N VAL A 103 10.65 3.59 4.54
CA VAL A 103 11.75 2.97 3.78
C VAL A 103 12.63 4.09 3.23
N GLY A 104 13.80 4.31 3.80
CA GLY A 104 14.79 5.35 3.51
C GLY A 104 15.26 5.45 2.04
N ASP A 105 14.35 5.48 1.10
CA ASP A 105 14.58 5.62 -0.31
C ASP A 105 14.32 7.08 -0.74
N ARG A 106 15.31 7.68 -1.41
CA ARG A 106 15.26 9.04 -1.96
C ARG A 106 14.11 9.26 -2.96
N SER A 107 13.51 8.18 -3.46
CA SER A 107 12.36 8.24 -4.38
C SER A 107 11.11 8.83 -3.74
N SER A 108 10.99 8.81 -2.41
CA SER A 108 9.81 9.31 -1.69
C SER A 108 9.83 10.84 -1.43
N GLU A 109 10.98 11.51 -1.56
CA GLU A 109 11.08 12.94 -1.23
C GLU A 109 10.30 13.84 -2.21
N TRP A 110 10.15 13.46 -3.47
CA TRP A 110 9.39 14.22 -4.45
C TRP A 110 7.87 14.06 -4.28
N GLN A 111 7.41 12.98 -3.64
CA GLN A 111 5.99 12.70 -3.41
C GLN A 111 5.41 13.48 -2.21
N LYS A 112 6.24 13.87 -1.23
CA LYS A 112 5.80 14.62 -0.05
C LYS A 112 5.06 15.91 -0.37
N PRO A 113 5.60 16.83 -1.19
CA PRO A 113 4.91 18.08 -1.54
C PRO A 113 3.57 17.81 -2.20
N PHE A 114 3.50 16.77 -3.01
CA PHE A 114 2.32 16.32 -3.72
C PHE A 114 1.21 15.85 -2.76
N ILE A 115 1.53 14.92 -1.84
CA ILE A 115 0.57 14.43 -0.84
C ILE A 115 0.10 15.58 0.05
N SER A 116 1.03 16.43 0.52
CA SER A 116 0.68 17.59 1.34
C SER A 116 -0.24 18.57 0.64
N GLN A 117 -0.08 18.76 -0.67
CA GLN A 117 -0.96 19.62 -1.47
C GLN A 117 -2.37 19.04 -1.56
N ILE A 118 -2.51 17.75 -1.86
CA ILE A 118 -3.82 17.08 -1.92
C ILE A 118 -4.49 17.13 -0.56
N VAL A 119 -3.78 16.79 0.52
CA VAL A 119 -4.31 16.86 1.89
C VAL A 119 -4.80 18.27 2.21
N GLY A 120 -4.03 19.31 1.89
CA GLY A 120 -4.44 20.69 2.10
C GLY A 120 -5.72 21.08 1.34
N VAL A 121 -5.91 20.56 0.12
CA VAL A 121 -7.17 20.77 -0.63
C VAL A 121 -8.33 20.03 0.04
N LEU A 122 -8.12 18.78 0.47
CA LEU A 122 -9.16 17.99 1.16
C LEU A 122 -9.59 18.65 2.48
N GLU A 123 -8.63 19.12 3.28
CA GLU A 123 -8.90 19.87 4.51
C GLU A 123 -9.71 21.16 4.23
N ALA A 124 -9.39 21.87 3.16
CA ALA A 124 -10.08 23.12 2.80
C ALA A 124 -11.53 22.91 2.36
N ILE A 125 -11.89 21.72 1.85
CA ILE A 125 -13.24 21.42 1.37
C ILE A 125 -14.06 20.51 2.32
N ASP A 126 -13.46 19.95 3.36
CA ASP A 126 -14.11 19.00 4.26
C ASP A 126 -15.44 19.52 4.81
N ASP A 127 -15.45 20.65 5.46
CA ASP A 127 -16.65 21.30 5.98
C ASP A 127 -17.75 21.50 4.93
N ARG A 128 -17.39 21.73 3.68
CA ARG A 128 -18.34 21.90 2.59
C ARG A 128 -18.95 20.56 2.19
N VAL A 129 -18.12 19.52 2.09
CA VAL A 129 -18.55 18.15 1.78
C VAL A 129 -19.47 17.61 2.89
N GLN A 130 -19.11 17.82 4.16
CA GLN A 130 -19.90 17.32 5.29
C GLN A 130 -21.27 17.97 5.39
N ARG A 131 -21.42 19.21 4.94
CA ARG A 131 -22.71 19.95 4.94
C ARG A 131 -23.54 19.78 3.69
N LEU A 132 -23.06 19.03 2.69
CA LEU A 132 -23.72 18.85 1.41
C LEU A 132 -25.10 18.19 1.58
N GLU A 133 -26.12 18.71 0.91
CA GLU A 133 -27.47 18.13 0.81
C GLU A 133 -27.77 17.61 -0.60
N ASP A 134 -28.75 16.72 -0.74
CA ASP A 134 -29.11 16.12 -2.05
C ASP A 134 -29.61 17.16 -3.09
N THR A 135 -29.94 18.36 -2.63
CA THR A 135 -30.40 19.49 -3.47
C THR A 135 -29.28 20.43 -3.90
N ASP A 136 -28.08 20.32 -3.33
CA ASP A 136 -26.98 21.28 -3.48
C ASP A 136 -26.17 21.08 -4.77
N ARG A 137 -26.84 21.13 -5.90
CA ARG A 137 -26.22 20.90 -7.23
C ARG A 137 -25.10 21.90 -7.55
N GLU A 138 -25.28 23.17 -7.19
CA GLU A 138 -24.27 24.21 -7.46
C GLU A 138 -23.02 24.01 -6.60
N GLU A 139 -23.21 23.62 -5.34
CA GLU A 139 -22.11 23.30 -4.45
C GLU A 139 -21.37 22.04 -4.93
N ALA A 140 -22.09 21.00 -5.38
CA ALA A 140 -21.50 19.81 -5.98
C ALA A 140 -20.66 20.14 -7.23
N ARG A 141 -21.12 21.08 -8.10
CA ARG A 141 -20.33 21.56 -9.25
C ARG A 141 -19.07 22.29 -8.83
N ALA A 142 -19.17 23.16 -7.82
CA ALA A 142 -18.01 23.88 -7.30
C ALA A 142 -16.96 22.92 -6.71
N LEU A 143 -17.40 21.94 -5.93
CA LEU A 143 -16.54 20.90 -5.39
C LEU A 143 -15.92 20.04 -6.50
N LEU A 144 -16.70 19.63 -7.50
CA LEU A 144 -16.21 18.90 -8.67
C LEU A 144 -15.10 19.66 -9.40
N GLN A 145 -15.25 20.97 -9.59
CA GLN A 145 -14.22 21.81 -10.21
C GLN A 145 -12.92 21.83 -9.38
N ILE A 146 -13.02 21.91 -8.05
CA ILE A 146 -11.84 21.88 -7.16
C ILE A 146 -11.15 20.51 -7.25
N ILE A 147 -11.90 19.41 -7.15
CA ILE A 147 -11.35 18.06 -7.19
C ILE A 147 -10.78 17.73 -8.56
N SER A 148 -11.45 18.13 -9.66
CA SER A 148 -10.94 17.90 -11.02
C SER A 148 -9.65 18.66 -11.32
N SER A 149 -9.43 19.82 -10.69
CA SER A 149 -8.16 20.54 -10.82
C SER A 149 -6.95 19.79 -10.25
N GLN A 150 -7.19 18.76 -9.42
CA GLN A 150 -6.14 17.89 -8.89
C GLN A 150 -5.86 16.65 -9.77
N GLU A 151 -6.63 16.45 -10.86
CA GLU A 151 -6.52 15.26 -11.73
C GLU A 151 -5.12 15.13 -12.34
N GLU A 152 -4.55 16.22 -12.86
CA GLU A 152 -3.20 16.23 -13.43
C GLU A 152 -2.14 15.83 -12.38
N PHE A 153 -2.32 16.28 -11.14
CA PHE A 153 -1.44 15.91 -10.03
C PHE A 153 -1.58 14.44 -9.66
N VAL A 154 -2.80 13.92 -9.55
CA VAL A 154 -3.05 12.52 -9.24
C VAL A 154 -2.48 11.61 -10.35
N HIS A 155 -2.65 12.01 -11.62
CA HIS A 155 -2.17 11.24 -12.77
C HIS A 155 -0.64 11.29 -12.93
N SER A 156 0.01 12.40 -12.59
CA SER A 156 1.47 12.52 -12.67
C SER A 156 2.21 11.75 -11.56
N ALA A 157 1.51 11.31 -10.52
CA ALA A 157 2.06 10.48 -9.44
C ALA A 157 2.07 8.97 -9.78
N VAL A 158 1.39 8.55 -10.85
CA VAL A 158 1.31 7.18 -11.36
C VAL A 158 2.39 6.93 -12.40
#